data_e0b17d25d334b9854103fbf8055763bc
#
_entry.id   e0b17d25d334b9854103fbf8055763bc
#
_cell.length_a   1.000
_cell.length_b   1.000
_cell.length_c   1.000
_cell.angle_alpha   90.00
_cell.angle_beta   90.00
_cell.angle_gamma   90.00
#
_symmetry.space_group_name_H-M   'P 1'
#
loop_
_entity.id
_entity.type
_entity.pdbx_description
1 polymer ?
#
loop_
_entity_poly.entity_id
_entity_poly.type
_entity_poly.pdbx_seq_one_letter_code
_entity_poly.pdbx_strand_id
1 'polypeptide(L)'
;MQSKLYCLEGVQNIEEENQSIMLPSLEKLAIQYGITNVYQTCDSIEGLEESLSTLLYEDRNFHDYEIIYFVFQGRDNNIIIDNYLYSLEEIAEFFEGKLTNKRIHFANTLQLDLDSETAQYFLDVTGAISISGYRNPAPILSTIIDNPFFALCQEYDDVTDIVEALFEKHYTLAKAMGFTLYY
;
A
#
# COMPACT_ATOMS: atom_id res chain seq x y z
N MET A 1 11.35 15.64 -8.92
CA MET A 1 11.59 15.25 -7.52
C MET A 1 11.56 13.73 -7.50
N GLN A 2 12.43 13.05 -6.80
CA GLN A 2 12.45 11.59 -6.84
C GLN A 2 11.42 11.08 -5.83
N SER A 3 10.39 10.35 -6.30
CA SER A 3 9.34 9.80 -5.42
C SER A 3 9.93 8.86 -4.39
N LYS A 4 9.44 8.96 -3.17
CA LYS A 4 9.80 8.08 -2.08
C LYS A 4 8.60 7.25 -1.65
N LEU A 5 8.85 5.97 -1.39
CA LEU A 5 7.86 5.01 -0.96
C LEU A 5 8.22 4.46 0.42
N TYR A 6 7.25 4.38 1.31
CA TYR A 6 7.35 3.63 2.56
C TYR A 6 6.56 2.34 2.44
N CYS A 7 7.19 1.20 2.69
CA CYS A 7 6.58 -0.12 2.66
C CYS A 7 6.56 -0.73 4.06
N LEU A 8 5.40 -1.15 4.50
CA LEU A 8 5.22 -1.93 5.72
C LEU A 8 4.63 -3.29 5.38
N GLU A 9 5.36 -4.36 5.69
CA GLU A 9 4.96 -5.75 5.43
C GLU A 9 4.65 -6.47 6.73
N GLY A 10 3.48 -7.11 6.80
CA GLY A 10 3.17 -8.08 7.84
C GLY A 10 3.84 -9.42 7.56
N VAL A 11 4.69 -9.88 8.47
CA VAL A 11 5.39 -11.16 8.40
C VAL A 11 4.97 -12.07 9.55
N GLN A 12 5.25 -13.38 9.45
CA GLN A 12 4.90 -14.31 10.53
C GLN A 12 5.86 -14.22 11.72
N ASN A 13 7.11 -13.89 11.48
CA ASN A 13 8.13 -13.73 12.51
C ASN A 13 9.22 -12.79 12.01
N ILE A 14 9.43 -11.67 12.70
CA ILE A 14 10.45 -10.67 12.35
C ILE A 14 11.88 -11.20 12.51
N GLU A 15 12.10 -12.25 13.30
CA GLU A 15 13.43 -12.83 13.51
C GLU A 15 13.88 -13.73 12.34
N GLU A 16 12.98 -14.10 11.43
CA GLU A 16 13.29 -14.95 10.28
C GLU A 16 13.72 -14.10 9.07
N GLU A 17 15.01 -13.92 8.88
CA GLU A 17 15.64 -13.04 7.89
C GLU A 17 15.28 -13.32 6.41
N ASN A 18 14.65 -14.44 6.07
CA ASN A 18 14.45 -14.88 4.68
C ASN A 18 13.00 -14.88 4.20
N GLN A 19 12.09 -14.20 4.88
CA GLN A 19 10.66 -14.30 4.56
C GLN A 19 10.08 -13.15 3.74
N SER A 20 10.82 -12.09 3.48
CA SER A 20 10.28 -11.00 2.67
C SER A 20 10.13 -11.42 1.21
N ILE A 21 8.87 -11.50 0.77
CA ILE A 21 8.50 -11.67 -0.64
C ILE A 21 8.60 -10.34 -1.40
N MET A 22 8.70 -9.22 -0.68
CA MET A 22 8.62 -7.87 -1.24
C MET A 22 9.98 -7.26 -1.54
N LEU A 23 11.03 -7.60 -0.79
CA LEU A 23 12.36 -6.99 -0.97
C LEU A 23 12.88 -7.05 -2.42
N PRO A 24 12.81 -8.20 -3.12
CA PRO A 24 13.27 -8.23 -4.53
C PRO A 24 12.46 -7.31 -5.44
N SER A 25 11.17 -7.13 -5.16
CA SER A 25 10.31 -6.24 -5.92
C SER A 25 10.64 -4.76 -5.65
N LEU A 26 10.91 -4.41 -4.39
CA LEU A 26 11.30 -3.06 -3.99
C LEU A 26 12.68 -2.67 -4.54
N GLU A 27 13.64 -3.60 -4.56
CA GLU A 27 14.94 -3.41 -5.20
C GLU A 27 14.78 -3.15 -6.71
N LYS A 28 13.93 -3.94 -7.37
CA LYS A 28 13.60 -3.74 -8.78
C LYS A 28 12.95 -2.38 -9.03
N LEU A 29 12.04 -1.96 -8.17
CA LEU A 29 11.38 -0.66 -8.23
C LEU A 29 12.40 0.49 -8.15
N ALA A 30 13.37 0.40 -7.24
CA ALA A 30 14.43 1.39 -7.11
C ALA A 30 15.36 1.43 -8.32
N ILE A 31 15.77 0.26 -8.84
CA ILE A 31 16.70 0.17 -9.97
C ILE A 31 16.05 0.58 -11.30
N GLN A 32 14.81 0.11 -11.57
CA GLN A 32 14.16 0.32 -12.87
C GLN A 32 13.46 1.66 -12.99
N TYR A 33 12.85 2.14 -11.89
CA TYR A 33 12.02 3.33 -11.90
C TYR A 33 12.58 4.49 -11.07
N GLY A 34 13.70 4.28 -10.38
CA GLY A 34 14.29 5.31 -9.55
C GLY A 34 13.47 5.69 -8.31
N ILE A 35 12.51 4.84 -7.90
CA ILE A 35 11.68 5.07 -6.72
C ILE A 35 12.44 4.58 -5.49
N THR A 36 12.96 5.51 -4.71
CA THR A 36 13.59 5.17 -3.43
C THR A 36 12.55 4.68 -2.43
N ASN A 37 12.90 3.67 -1.65
CA ASN A 37 11.97 3.10 -0.70
C ASN A 37 12.61 2.83 0.66
N VAL A 38 11.77 2.87 1.69
CA VAL A 38 12.06 2.40 3.05
C VAL A 38 11.16 1.20 3.30
N TYR A 39 11.74 0.14 3.82
CA TYR A 39 11.05 -1.11 4.08
C TYR A 39 11.11 -1.44 5.58
N GLN A 40 9.96 -1.77 6.14
CA GLN A 40 9.79 -2.20 7.53
C GLN A 40 8.89 -3.43 7.58
N THR A 41 9.02 -4.20 8.66
CA THR A 41 8.17 -5.37 8.93
C THR A 41 7.56 -5.32 10.31
N CYS A 42 6.40 -5.95 10.47
CA CYS A 42 5.79 -6.22 11.76
C CYS A 42 5.12 -7.59 11.77
N ASP A 43 5.00 -8.23 12.93
CA ASP A 43 4.43 -9.57 13.11
C ASP A 43 3.32 -9.63 14.16
N SER A 44 2.96 -8.49 14.74
CA SER A 44 1.94 -8.36 15.78
C SER A 44 1.18 -7.05 15.65
N ILE A 45 0.06 -6.92 16.33
CA ILE A 45 -0.72 -5.67 16.39
C ILE A 45 0.11 -4.57 17.05
N GLU A 46 0.78 -4.88 18.15
CA GLU A 46 1.66 -3.94 18.83
C GLU A 46 2.80 -3.47 17.92
N GLY A 47 3.40 -4.39 17.16
CA GLY A 47 4.44 -4.07 16.18
C GLY A 47 3.92 -3.22 15.02
N LEU A 48 2.68 -3.44 14.57
CA LEU A 48 2.01 -2.59 13.60
C LEU A 48 1.84 -1.16 14.14
N GLU A 49 1.23 -1.01 15.31
CA GLU A 49 0.97 0.29 15.91
C GLU A 49 2.27 1.05 16.24
N GLU A 50 3.31 0.34 16.70
CA GLU A 50 4.64 0.91 16.91
C GLU A 50 5.26 1.40 15.59
N SER A 51 5.16 0.61 14.51
CA SER A 51 5.66 0.98 13.18
C SER A 51 4.95 2.22 12.63
N LEU A 52 3.62 2.29 12.78
CA LEU A 52 2.83 3.45 12.35
C LEU A 52 3.14 4.69 13.21
N SER A 53 3.31 4.51 14.51
CA SER A 53 3.68 5.59 15.43
C SER A 53 5.07 6.14 15.12
N THR A 54 6.04 5.26 14.89
CA THR A 54 7.39 5.64 14.48
C THR A 54 7.38 6.39 13.16
N LEU A 55 6.63 5.91 12.16
CA LEU A 55 6.48 6.58 10.87
C LEU A 55 5.95 8.01 11.03
N LEU A 56 4.90 8.20 11.84
CA LEU A 56 4.23 9.50 11.99
C LEU A 56 5.01 10.51 12.83
N TYR A 57 5.65 10.05 13.90
CA TYR A 57 6.16 10.95 14.94
C TYR A 57 7.70 10.99 15.05
N GLU A 58 8.38 9.95 14.56
CA GLU A 58 9.83 9.84 14.69
C GLU A 58 10.57 9.91 13.34
N ASP A 59 9.92 9.44 12.25
CA ASP A 59 10.54 9.49 10.92
C ASP A 59 10.53 10.90 10.35
N ARG A 60 11.71 11.50 10.32
CA ARG A 60 11.90 12.86 9.78
C ARG A 60 11.61 12.97 8.28
N ASN A 61 11.57 11.84 7.57
CA ASN A 61 11.28 11.79 6.13
C ASN A 61 9.81 11.51 5.84
N PHE A 62 8.93 11.44 6.84
CA PHE A 62 7.52 11.14 6.64
C PHE A 62 6.86 12.04 5.59
N HIS A 63 7.20 13.34 5.58
CA HIS A 63 6.67 14.30 4.61
C HIS A 63 7.13 14.02 3.16
N ASP A 64 8.27 13.33 2.97
CA ASP A 64 8.84 13.02 1.66
C ASP A 64 8.21 11.77 1.02
N TYR A 65 7.55 10.92 1.80
CA TYR A 65 6.88 9.74 1.25
C TYR A 65 5.61 10.16 0.52
N GLU A 66 5.58 9.91 -0.78
CA GLU A 66 4.41 10.14 -1.62
C GLU A 66 3.47 8.94 -1.62
N ILE A 67 4.03 7.73 -1.41
CA ILE A 67 3.31 6.47 -1.41
C ILE A 67 3.56 5.73 -0.09
N ILE A 68 2.49 5.35 0.58
CA ILE A 68 2.51 4.41 1.69
C ILE A 68 1.95 3.08 1.19
N TYR A 69 2.78 2.04 1.24
CA TYR A 69 2.49 0.73 0.68
C TYR A 69 2.36 -0.30 1.80
N PHE A 70 1.16 -0.81 1.99
CA PHE A 70 0.83 -1.84 2.96
C PHE A 70 0.79 -3.21 2.32
N VAL A 71 1.56 -4.16 2.85
CA VAL A 71 1.68 -5.53 2.36
C VAL A 71 1.26 -6.48 3.47
N PHE A 72 -0.02 -6.81 3.50
CA PHE A 72 -0.62 -7.68 4.51
C PHE A 72 -1.54 -8.70 3.85
N GLN A 73 -1.73 -9.82 4.51
CA GLN A 73 -2.91 -10.63 4.25
C GLN A 73 -4.16 -9.82 4.57
N GLY A 74 -5.24 -10.01 3.81
CA GLY A 74 -6.44 -9.24 4.03
C GLY A 74 -7.71 -10.05 3.81
N ARG A 75 -8.80 -9.58 4.43
CA ARG A 75 -10.15 -10.10 4.24
C ARG A 75 -11.18 -9.04 4.67
N ASP A 76 -12.17 -8.80 3.81
CA ASP A 76 -13.35 -7.96 4.13
C ASP A 76 -12.98 -6.58 4.71
N ASN A 77 -12.08 -5.85 4.02
CA ASN A 77 -11.56 -4.54 4.46
C ASN A 77 -10.80 -4.53 5.79
N ASN A 78 -10.26 -5.69 6.18
CA ASN A 78 -9.34 -5.80 7.30
C ASN A 78 -8.00 -6.32 6.81
N ILE A 79 -6.93 -5.86 7.40
CA ILE A 79 -5.66 -6.57 7.33
C ILE A 79 -5.64 -7.67 8.41
N ILE A 80 -4.88 -8.73 8.15
CA ILE A 80 -4.69 -9.84 9.08
C ILE A 80 -3.24 -9.81 9.55
N ILE A 81 -3.05 -9.75 10.84
CA ILE A 81 -1.73 -9.83 11.47
C ILE A 81 -1.83 -10.69 12.73
N ASP A 82 -0.95 -11.68 12.87
CA ASP A 82 -0.96 -12.65 13.98
C ASP A 82 -2.36 -13.23 14.29
N ASN A 83 -3.11 -13.59 13.22
CA ASN A 83 -4.50 -14.07 13.28
C ASN A 83 -5.55 -13.05 13.80
N TYR A 84 -5.20 -11.81 14.04
CA TYR A 84 -6.13 -10.75 14.37
C TYR A 84 -6.54 -9.97 13.11
N LEU A 85 -7.80 -9.53 13.10
CA LEU A 85 -8.34 -8.60 12.11
C LEU A 85 -8.14 -7.18 12.61
N TYR A 86 -7.46 -6.37 11.82
CA TYR A 86 -7.30 -4.94 12.06
C TYR A 86 -7.95 -4.18 10.91
N SER A 87 -8.98 -3.40 11.20
CA SER A 87 -9.80 -2.79 10.16
C SER A 87 -9.09 -1.63 9.47
N LEU A 88 -9.48 -1.37 8.22
CA LEU A 88 -9.01 -0.17 7.51
C LEU A 88 -9.52 1.12 8.17
N GLU A 89 -10.64 1.05 8.88
CA GLU A 89 -11.17 2.16 9.67
C GLU A 89 -10.24 2.49 10.85
N GLU A 90 -9.76 1.48 11.59
CA GLU A 90 -8.76 1.65 12.66
C GLU A 90 -7.45 2.24 12.13
N ILE A 91 -7.00 1.79 10.93
CA ILE A 91 -5.84 2.38 10.27
C ILE A 91 -6.11 3.84 9.91
N ALA A 92 -7.30 4.14 9.37
CA ALA A 92 -7.68 5.51 9.02
C ALA A 92 -7.69 6.43 10.25
N GLU A 93 -8.27 5.99 11.36
CA GLU A 93 -8.30 6.75 12.61
C GLU A 93 -6.89 7.01 13.15
N PHE A 94 -5.99 6.03 13.03
CA PHE A 94 -4.59 6.21 13.40
C PHE A 94 -3.91 7.35 12.62
N PHE A 95 -4.27 7.50 11.35
CA PHE A 95 -3.75 8.53 10.46
C PHE A 95 -4.63 9.77 10.30
N GLU A 96 -5.56 10.03 11.21
CA GLU A 96 -6.50 11.15 11.12
C GLU A 96 -5.80 12.47 10.77
N GLY A 97 -6.14 13.02 9.58
CA GLY A 97 -5.61 14.27 9.06
C GLY A 97 -4.09 14.28 8.74
N LYS A 98 -3.43 13.11 8.70
CA LYS A 98 -1.96 13.02 8.55
C LYS A 98 -1.48 12.64 7.15
N LEU A 99 -2.37 12.16 6.28
CA LEU A 99 -1.98 11.63 4.96
C LEU A 99 -2.20 12.62 3.81
N THR A 100 -2.30 13.90 4.09
CA THR A 100 -2.40 14.94 3.05
C THR A 100 -1.26 14.81 2.04
N ASN A 101 -1.60 14.82 0.76
CA ASN A 101 -0.68 14.64 -0.38
C ASN A 101 -0.02 13.26 -0.46
N LYS A 102 -0.59 12.23 0.17
CA LYS A 102 -0.08 10.86 0.07
C LYS A 102 -1.07 9.95 -0.64
N ARG A 103 -0.54 8.94 -1.32
CA ARG A 103 -1.29 7.84 -1.93
C ARG A 103 -1.09 6.59 -1.09
N ILE A 104 -2.17 5.90 -0.78
CA ILE A 104 -2.14 4.68 0.01
C ILE A 104 -2.44 3.51 -0.90
N HIS A 105 -1.62 2.47 -0.86
CA HIS A 105 -1.80 1.28 -1.67
C HIS A 105 -1.68 0.00 -0.83
N PHE A 106 -2.66 -0.89 -1.01
CA PHE A 106 -2.69 -2.20 -0.37
C PHE A 106 -2.35 -3.29 -1.38
N ALA A 107 -1.29 -4.05 -1.11
CA ALA A 107 -0.95 -5.22 -1.91
C ALA A 107 -1.99 -6.34 -1.74
N ASN A 108 -2.25 -7.05 -2.82
CA ASN A 108 -3.10 -8.24 -2.78
C ASN A 108 -2.28 -9.49 -2.46
N THR A 109 -1.99 -9.71 -1.20
CA THR A 109 -1.28 -10.93 -0.77
C THR A 109 -2.20 -12.10 -0.51
N LEU A 110 -3.49 -11.86 -0.22
CA LEU A 110 -4.58 -12.86 -0.20
C LEU A 110 -5.90 -12.20 -0.63
N GLN A 111 -6.75 -11.81 0.33
CA GLN A 111 -7.99 -11.10 0.06
C GLN A 111 -8.08 -9.84 0.90
N LEU A 112 -7.87 -8.70 0.30
CA LEU A 112 -8.26 -7.42 0.84
C LEU A 112 -9.31 -6.83 -0.11
N ASP A 113 -10.58 -6.97 0.25
CA ASP A 113 -11.70 -6.44 -0.55
C ASP A 113 -11.96 -4.99 -0.16
N LEU A 114 -11.49 -4.09 -0.99
CA LEU A 114 -11.66 -2.66 -0.75
C LEU A 114 -13.01 -2.20 -1.30
N ASP A 115 -14.01 -2.00 -0.43
CA ASP A 115 -15.31 -1.46 -0.81
C ASP A 115 -15.31 0.08 -0.84
N SER A 116 -16.31 0.66 -1.53
CA SER A 116 -16.38 2.10 -1.76
C SER A 116 -16.68 2.91 -0.49
N GLU A 117 -17.43 2.36 0.45
CA GLU A 117 -17.82 3.05 1.68
C GLU A 117 -16.60 3.17 2.62
N THR A 118 -15.89 2.06 2.84
CA THR A 118 -14.67 2.04 3.64
C THR A 118 -13.56 2.89 2.99
N ALA A 119 -13.42 2.84 1.66
CA ALA A 119 -12.44 3.66 0.96
C ALA A 119 -12.74 5.16 1.12
N GLN A 120 -13.99 5.58 0.98
CA GLN A 120 -14.39 6.97 1.16
C GLN A 120 -14.16 7.43 2.61
N TYR A 121 -14.56 6.61 3.59
CA TYR A 121 -14.28 6.89 5.00
C TYR A 121 -12.79 7.10 5.25
N PHE A 122 -11.95 6.21 4.69
CA PHE A 122 -10.50 6.32 4.81
C PHE A 122 -9.97 7.64 4.25
N LEU A 123 -10.41 8.05 3.07
CA LEU A 123 -10.01 9.31 2.44
C LEU A 123 -10.44 10.53 3.28
N ASP A 124 -11.70 10.53 3.73
CA ASP A 124 -12.27 11.64 4.51
C ASP A 124 -11.55 11.82 5.85
N VAL A 125 -11.23 10.72 6.53
CA VAL A 125 -10.55 10.76 7.84
C VAL A 125 -9.08 11.12 7.70
N THR A 126 -8.37 10.55 6.74
CA THR A 126 -6.91 10.69 6.64
C THR A 126 -6.45 11.89 5.85
N GLY A 127 -7.26 12.36 4.90
CA GLY A 127 -6.90 13.40 3.93
C GLY A 127 -5.97 12.90 2.80
N ALA A 128 -5.87 11.59 2.59
CA ALA A 128 -5.07 11.02 1.50
C ALA A 128 -5.63 11.43 0.13
N ILE A 129 -4.75 11.54 -0.88
CA ILE A 129 -5.14 11.82 -2.27
C ILE A 129 -5.93 10.64 -2.86
N SER A 130 -5.47 9.44 -2.58
CA SER A 130 -6.11 8.21 -3.07
C SER A 130 -5.80 7.02 -2.19
N ILE A 131 -6.71 6.06 -2.22
CA ILE A 131 -6.52 4.72 -1.67
C ILE A 131 -6.78 3.71 -2.78
N SER A 132 -5.92 2.72 -2.90
CA SER A 132 -6.00 1.68 -3.93
C SER A 132 -5.68 0.30 -3.38
N GLY A 133 -6.20 -0.70 -4.07
CA GLY A 133 -6.04 -2.10 -3.70
C GLY A 133 -6.71 -3.02 -4.72
N TYR A 134 -7.08 -4.21 -4.29
CA TYR A 134 -7.61 -5.25 -5.16
C TYR A 134 -8.85 -5.89 -4.56
N ARG A 135 -9.85 -6.17 -5.39
CA ARG A 135 -11.10 -6.84 -4.98
C ARG A 135 -11.06 -8.35 -5.09
N ASN A 136 -10.22 -8.86 -5.99
CA ASN A 136 -10.19 -10.28 -6.27
C ASN A 136 -8.92 -10.90 -5.70
N PRO A 137 -9.01 -12.13 -5.13
CA PRO A 137 -7.82 -12.88 -4.78
C PRO A 137 -7.05 -13.23 -6.06
N ALA A 138 -5.73 -13.00 -6.04
CA ALA A 138 -4.88 -13.36 -7.15
C ALA A 138 -3.97 -14.53 -6.76
N PRO A 139 -3.73 -15.50 -7.66
CA PRO A 139 -2.79 -16.59 -7.42
C PRO A 139 -1.33 -16.15 -7.47
N ILE A 140 -1.08 -14.91 -7.88
CA ILE A 140 0.23 -14.28 -8.01
C ILE A 140 0.33 -13.03 -7.14
N LEU A 141 1.55 -12.64 -6.81
CA LEU A 141 1.79 -11.40 -6.08
C LEU A 141 1.37 -10.19 -6.91
N SER A 142 0.74 -9.23 -6.26
CA SER A 142 0.28 -7.98 -6.90
C SER A 142 1.40 -7.09 -7.43
N THR A 143 2.66 -7.37 -7.09
CA THR A 143 3.83 -6.60 -7.53
C THR A 143 3.95 -6.42 -9.04
N ILE A 144 3.36 -7.34 -9.82
CA ILE A 144 3.27 -7.24 -11.28
C ILE A 144 2.43 -6.03 -11.75
N ILE A 145 1.51 -5.58 -10.91
CA ILE A 145 0.68 -4.38 -11.14
C ILE A 145 1.15 -3.22 -10.24
N ASP A 146 1.55 -3.50 -8.99
CA ASP A 146 1.98 -2.47 -8.04
C ASP A 146 3.15 -1.65 -8.58
N ASN A 147 4.21 -2.29 -9.08
CA ASN A 147 5.38 -1.59 -9.60
C ASN A 147 5.07 -0.69 -10.80
N PRO A 148 4.34 -1.15 -11.84
CA PRO A 148 3.83 -0.28 -12.89
C PRO A 148 2.96 0.86 -12.38
N PHE A 149 2.08 0.60 -11.43
CA PHE A 149 1.23 1.62 -10.80
C PHE A 149 2.07 2.72 -10.12
N PHE A 150 3.06 2.34 -9.31
CA PHE A 150 3.95 3.31 -8.66
C PHE A 150 4.76 4.12 -9.67
N ALA A 151 5.20 3.51 -10.77
CA ALA A 151 5.87 4.22 -11.85
C ALA A 151 4.95 5.27 -12.50
N LEU A 152 3.68 4.92 -12.75
CA LEU A 152 2.69 5.84 -13.29
C LEU A 152 2.38 7.00 -12.34
N CYS A 153 2.40 6.78 -11.02
CA CYS A 153 2.27 7.85 -10.04
C CYS A 153 3.40 8.90 -10.11
N GLN A 154 4.56 8.55 -10.70
CA GLN A 154 5.62 9.53 -10.97
C GLN A 154 5.44 10.28 -12.29
N GLU A 155 4.76 9.64 -13.26
CA GLU A 155 4.56 10.21 -14.61
C GLU A 155 3.36 11.16 -14.65
N TYR A 156 2.32 10.88 -13.85
CA TYR A 156 1.04 11.59 -13.87
C TYR A 156 0.66 12.10 -12.48
N ASP A 157 0.20 13.32 -12.40
CA ASP A 157 -0.36 13.90 -11.18
C ASP A 157 -1.84 13.54 -11.00
N ASP A 158 -2.58 13.51 -12.12
CA ASP A 158 -4.02 13.22 -12.13
C ASP A 158 -4.28 11.72 -11.95
N VAL A 159 -5.15 11.39 -11.01
CA VAL A 159 -5.49 10.01 -10.66
C VAL A 159 -6.19 9.30 -11.82
N THR A 160 -6.99 10.01 -12.61
CA THR A 160 -7.69 9.45 -13.77
C THR A 160 -6.70 9.02 -14.83
N ASP A 161 -5.70 9.86 -15.12
CA ASP A 161 -4.66 9.56 -16.11
C ASP A 161 -3.82 8.32 -15.67
N ILE A 162 -3.54 8.21 -14.36
CA ILE A 162 -2.83 7.04 -13.81
C ILE A 162 -3.62 5.75 -14.05
N VAL A 163 -4.91 5.75 -13.73
CA VAL A 163 -5.78 4.57 -13.88
C VAL A 163 -5.95 4.21 -15.36
N GLU A 164 -6.19 5.19 -16.23
CA GLU A 164 -6.31 4.97 -17.68
C GLU A 164 -5.03 4.36 -18.24
N ALA A 165 -3.87 4.91 -17.93
CA ALA A 165 -2.58 4.39 -18.38
C ALA A 165 -2.28 2.99 -17.85
N LEU A 166 -2.65 2.70 -16.59
CA LEU A 166 -2.50 1.37 -16.00
C LEU A 166 -3.34 0.34 -16.75
N PHE A 167 -4.63 0.64 -16.99
CA PHE A 167 -5.52 -0.27 -17.71
C PHE A 167 -5.17 -0.37 -19.19
N GLU A 168 -4.68 0.68 -19.83
CA GLU A 168 -4.20 0.59 -21.20
C GLU A 168 -3.04 -0.40 -21.36
N LYS A 169 -2.07 -0.35 -20.43
CA LYS A 169 -0.85 -1.18 -20.48
C LYS A 169 -1.04 -2.59 -19.91
N HIS A 170 -1.90 -2.75 -18.90
CA HIS A 170 -2.02 -3.97 -18.07
C HIS A 170 -3.45 -4.45 -17.88
N TYR A 171 -4.34 -4.21 -18.84
CA TYR A 171 -5.79 -4.46 -18.73
C TYR A 171 -6.15 -5.84 -18.17
N THR A 172 -5.60 -6.90 -18.77
CA THR A 172 -5.98 -8.28 -18.41
C THR A 172 -5.68 -8.59 -16.93
N LEU A 173 -4.50 -8.23 -16.47
CA LEU A 173 -4.08 -8.50 -15.10
C LEU A 173 -4.78 -7.58 -14.10
N ALA A 174 -4.83 -6.28 -14.36
CA ALA A 174 -5.49 -5.31 -13.51
C ALA A 174 -6.98 -5.65 -13.32
N LYS A 175 -7.66 -6.06 -14.40
CA LYS A 175 -9.05 -6.51 -14.37
C LYS A 175 -9.21 -7.83 -13.62
N ALA A 176 -8.37 -8.83 -13.88
CA ALA A 176 -8.44 -10.14 -13.22
C ALA A 176 -8.23 -10.02 -11.71
N MET A 177 -7.34 -9.16 -11.27
CA MET A 177 -7.07 -8.87 -9.86
C MET A 177 -8.09 -7.93 -9.24
N GLY A 178 -8.94 -7.28 -10.05
CA GLY A 178 -9.91 -6.30 -9.55
C GLY A 178 -9.25 -5.06 -8.98
N PHE A 179 -8.20 -4.54 -9.65
CA PHE A 179 -7.55 -3.29 -9.24
C PHE A 179 -8.60 -2.19 -9.10
N THR A 180 -8.60 -1.54 -7.97
CA THR A 180 -9.55 -0.48 -7.63
C THR A 180 -8.83 0.68 -6.97
N LEU A 181 -9.20 1.89 -7.34
CA LEU A 181 -8.66 3.12 -6.78
C LEU A 181 -9.81 4.09 -6.51
N TYR A 182 -9.77 4.72 -5.33
CA TYR A 182 -10.68 5.77 -4.88
C TYR A 182 -9.91 7.06 -4.59
N TYR A 183 -10.54 8.22 -4.85
CA TYR A 183 -9.95 9.55 -4.69
C TYR A 183 -11.03 10.63 -4.46
#